data_e71935a7407c07ae5606ee3ebc6732f3
#
_entry.id   e71935a7407c07ae5606ee3ebc6732f3
#
_cell.length_a   1.000
_cell.length_b   1.000
_cell.length_c   1.000
_cell.angle_alpha   90.00
_cell.angle_beta   90.00
_cell.angle_gamma   90.00
#
_symmetry.space_group_name_H-M   'P 1'
#
loop_
_entity.id
_entity.type
_entity.pdbx_description
1 polymer ?
#
loop_
_entity_poly.entity_id
_entity_poly.type
_entity_poly.pdbx_seq_one_letter_code
_entity_poly.pdbx_strand_id
1 'polypeptide(L)'
;LDMDKIEVNEDISQESRKIMKGYQTIAMFGLDNRSNGNLSQGRSDVIMLANINNDTKEVKLVSVYRDTYLDTGDGIFQKCNAAYAKGGPEQAISMLNVNLDLNITDYVTVDFNSIIECVDLLGGVDMEITDDEASLMTGYIRELNELTGNKAENLTQGGTYTLNGVQACAYARIRYGG
;
A
#
# COMPACT_ATOMS: atom_id res chain seq x y z
N LEU A 1 -3.25 -10.38 14.75
CA LEU A 1 -1.95 -9.96 14.23
C LEU A 1 -0.91 -10.34 15.26
N ASP A 2 -0.06 -11.29 14.91
CA ASP A 2 1.02 -11.77 15.78
C ASP A 2 2.26 -10.90 15.51
N MET A 3 2.34 -9.75 16.18
CA MET A 3 3.45 -8.80 16.03
C MET A 3 4.79 -9.38 16.55
N ASP A 4 4.74 -10.50 17.28
CA ASP A 4 5.91 -11.12 17.89
C ASP A 4 6.81 -11.90 16.89
N LYS A 5 6.39 -11.98 15.60
CA LYS A 5 7.13 -12.69 14.56
C LYS A 5 8.07 -11.83 13.73
N ILE A 6 8.06 -10.51 13.92
CA ILE A 6 8.97 -9.63 13.19
C ILE A 6 10.31 -9.65 13.90
N GLU A 7 11.30 -10.24 13.26
CA GLU A 7 12.67 -10.28 13.77
C GLU A 7 13.32 -8.89 13.66
N VAL A 8 13.98 -8.49 14.75
CA VAL A 8 14.80 -7.28 14.77
C VAL A 8 15.99 -7.49 13.83
N ASN A 9 16.27 -6.50 12.98
CA ASN A 9 17.45 -6.54 12.12
C ASN A 9 18.71 -6.33 12.97
N GLU A 10 19.42 -7.43 13.29
CA GLU A 10 20.65 -7.39 14.09
C GLU A 10 21.83 -6.81 13.31
N ASP A 11 21.82 -6.92 11.98
CA ASP A 11 22.90 -6.51 11.08
C ASP A 11 22.85 -5.01 10.69
N ILE A 12 21.88 -4.25 11.22
CA ILE A 12 21.78 -2.81 10.96
C ILE A 12 23.04 -2.07 11.36
N SER A 13 23.52 -1.16 10.51
CA SER A 13 24.71 -0.34 10.79
C SER A 13 24.52 0.52 12.05
N GLN A 14 25.63 0.85 12.73
CA GLN A 14 25.58 1.71 13.91
C GLN A 14 25.07 3.12 13.59
N GLU A 15 25.34 3.61 12.39
CA GLU A 15 24.88 4.91 11.91
C GLU A 15 23.35 4.91 11.74
N SER A 16 22.81 3.94 11.00
CA SER A 16 21.36 3.78 10.80
C SER A 16 20.64 3.58 12.13
N ARG A 17 21.18 2.73 13.02
CA ARG A 17 20.62 2.52 14.36
C ARG A 17 20.53 3.81 15.18
N LYS A 18 21.54 4.70 15.06
CA LYS A 18 21.54 5.99 15.76
C LYS A 18 20.49 6.95 15.19
N ILE A 19 20.38 7.01 13.87
CA ILE A 19 19.40 7.87 13.17
C ILE A 19 17.98 7.39 13.48
N MET A 20 17.72 6.08 13.38
CA MET A 20 16.38 5.51 13.57
C MET A 20 15.80 5.71 14.98
N LYS A 21 16.63 5.92 16.00
CA LYS A 21 16.13 6.23 17.36
C LYS A 21 15.26 7.49 17.44
N GLY A 22 15.45 8.44 16.52
CA GLY A 22 14.67 9.68 16.43
C GLY A 22 13.39 9.55 15.58
N TYR A 23 13.12 8.35 15.02
CA TYR A 23 12.05 8.14 14.08
C TYR A 23 11.27 6.85 14.37
N GLN A 24 9.97 6.87 14.05
CA GLN A 24 9.17 5.66 13.90
C GLN A 24 9.02 5.39 12.39
N THR A 25 9.39 4.19 11.95
CA THR A 25 9.24 3.79 10.55
C THR A 25 8.21 2.68 10.45
N ILE A 26 7.17 2.91 9.64
CA ILE A 26 6.07 1.97 9.42
C ILE A 26 6.10 1.53 7.96
N ALA A 27 6.14 0.22 7.71
CA ALA A 27 5.96 -0.31 6.37
C ALA A 27 4.48 -0.39 6.01
N MET A 28 4.13 0.06 4.81
CA MET A 28 2.76 0.00 4.28
C MET A 28 2.74 -0.85 3.02
N PHE A 29 1.92 -1.89 3.01
CA PHE A 29 1.76 -2.81 1.90
C PHE A 29 0.35 -2.73 1.34
N GLY A 30 0.23 -2.48 0.03
CA GLY A 30 -1.02 -2.57 -0.70
C GLY A 30 -1.04 -3.85 -1.53
N LEU A 31 -2.01 -4.71 -1.26
CA LEU A 31 -2.17 -5.99 -1.95
C LEU A 31 -3.24 -5.89 -3.05
N ASP A 32 -2.90 -6.32 -4.27
CA ASP A 32 -3.92 -6.67 -5.27
C ASP A 32 -4.48 -8.05 -4.93
N ASN A 33 -5.32 -8.07 -3.90
CA ASN A 33 -5.89 -9.31 -3.40
C ASN A 33 -7.33 -9.48 -3.87
N ARG A 34 -7.55 -10.47 -4.74
CA ARG A 34 -8.88 -10.85 -5.25
C ARG A 34 -9.52 -12.01 -4.43
N SER A 35 -8.87 -12.41 -3.32
CA SER A 35 -9.30 -13.56 -2.50
C SER A 35 -9.98 -13.15 -1.19
N ASN A 36 -10.96 -12.22 -1.24
CA ASN A 36 -11.87 -11.88 -0.14
C ASN A 36 -11.20 -11.61 1.22
N GLY A 37 -10.29 -10.64 1.29
CA GLY A 37 -9.78 -10.13 2.57
C GLY A 37 -8.71 -11.00 3.24
N ASN A 38 -8.16 -12.01 2.56
CA ASN A 38 -7.00 -12.73 3.08
C ASN A 38 -5.72 -11.90 2.85
N LEU A 39 -5.34 -11.11 3.86
CA LEU A 39 -4.14 -10.26 3.84
C LEU A 39 -2.83 -11.03 4.11
N SER A 40 -2.87 -12.34 4.32
CA SER A 40 -1.67 -13.13 4.59
C SER A 40 -0.90 -13.56 3.33
N GLN A 41 -1.50 -13.42 2.16
CA GLN A 41 -0.92 -13.88 0.90
C GLN A 41 -1.24 -12.90 -0.24
N GLY A 42 -0.37 -12.85 -1.23
CA GLY A 42 -0.50 -12.00 -2.40
C GLY A 42 0.78 -11.23 -2.67
N ARG A 43 0.85 -10.56 -3.82
CA ARG A 43 1.96 -9.64 -4.11
C ARG A 43 1.63 -8.25 -3.60
N SER A 44 2.60 -7.60 -2.96
CA SER A 44 2.49 -6.20 -2.58
C SER A 44 2.77 -5.31 -3.79
N ASP A 45 1.72 -4.85 -4.44
CA ASP A 45 1.85 -3.95 -5.59
C ASP A 45 2.12 -2.50 -5.20
N VAL A 46 1.86 -2.15 -3.95
CA VAL A 46 2.28 -0.93 -3.31
C VAL A 46 3.17 -1.29 -2.12
N ILE A 47 4.35 -0.69 -2.07
CA ILE A 47 5.29 -0.80 -0.96
C ILE A 47 5.72 0.62 -0.61
N MET A 48 5.38 1.09 0.58
CA MET A 48 5.72 2.43 1.05
C MET A 48 6.26 2.36 2.47
N LEU A 49 7.11 3.33 2.80
CA LEU A 49 7.59 3.57 4.16
C LEU A 49 7.07 4.92 4.62
N ALA A 50 6.41 4.95 5.76
CA ALA A 50 6.12 6.18 6.49
C ALA A 50 7.17 6.34 7.59
N ASN A 51 8.00 7.38 7.48
CA ASN A 51 9.01 7.72 8.46
C ASN A 51 8.57 8.95 9.23
N ILE A 52 8.30 8.79 10.51
CA ILE A 52 7.73 9.80 11.40
C ILE A 52 8.82 10.27 12.35
N ASN A 53 9.15 11.56 12.30
CA ASN A 53 10.07 12.16 13.27
C ASN A 53 9.39 12.25 14.64
N ASN A 54 10.01 11.68 15.67
CA ASN A 54 9.42 11.61 17.02
C ASN A 54 9.27 12.98 17.68
N ASP A 55 10.14 13.94 17.35
CA ASP A 55 10.15 15.28 17.96
C ASP A 55 9.26 16.24 17.17
N THR A 56 9.51 16.38 15.86
CA THR A 56 8.83 17.38 15.02
C THR A 56 7.48 16.92 14.50
N LYS A 57 7.20 15.59 14.55
CA LYS A 57 6.01 14.94 13.95
C LYS A 57 5.94 15.07 12.43
N GLU A 58 7.03 15.48 11.80
CA GLU A 58 7.14 15.46 10.34
C GLU A 58 7.03 14.01 9.83
N VAL A 59 6.24 13.81 8.79
CA VAL A 59 6.07 12.50 8.14
C VAL A 59 6.67 12.56 6.74
N LYS A 60 7.59 11.63 6.45
CA LYS A 60 8.14 11.41 5.11
C LYS A 60 7.63 10.09 4.55
N LEU A 61 7.10 10.14 3.33
CA LEU A 61 6.65 8.95 2.61
C LEU A 61 7.67 8.60 1.52
N VAL A 62 8.08 7.34 1.50
CA VAL A 62 9.01 6.79 0.49
C VAL A 62 8.35 5.61 -0.18
N SER A 63 8.25 5.62 -1.52
CA SER A 63 7.77 4.48 -2.29
C SER A 63 8.93 3.61 -2.75
N VAL A 64 8.81 2.31 -2.56
CA VAL A 64 9.70 1.29 -3.13
C VAL A 64 8.98 0.67 -4.34
N TYR A 65 9.54 0.84 -5.54
CA TYR A 65 8.90 0.30 -6.75
C TYR A 65 8.85 -1.23 -6.70
N ARG A 66 7.66 -1.79 -6.91
CA ARG A 66 7.39 -3.24 -6.78
C ARG A 66 8.28 -4.14 -7.63
N ASP A 67 8.82 -3.60 -8.73
CA ASP A 67 9.70 -4.33 -9.66
C ASP A 67 11.19 -4.15 -9.37
N THR A 68 11.55 -3.43 -8.29
CA THR A 68 12.95 -3.28 -7.85
C THR A 68 13.53 -4.67 -7.55
N TYR A 69 14.73 -4.93 -8.06
CA TYR A 69 15.42 -6.20 -7.91
C TYR A 69 16.25 -6.18 -6.62
N LEU A 70 15.78 -6.89 -5.61
CA LEU A 70 16.34 -6.91 -4.26
C LEU A 70 16.49 -8.35 -3.75
N ASP A 71 17.33 -8.54 -2.74
CA ASP A 71 17.26 -9.73 -1.89
C ASP A 71 15.91 -9.75 -1.18
N THR A 72 15.12 -10.78 -1.38
CA THR A 72 13.79 -10.91 -0.77
C THR A 72 13.81 -11.29 0.70
N GLY A 73 14.95 -11.11 1.38
CA GLY A 73 15.14 -11.41 2.80
C GLY A 73 15.45 -12.88 3.10
N ASP A 74 15.73 -13.67 2.07
CA ASP A 74 16.07 -15.08 2.12
C ASP A 74 17.35 -15.43 1.32
N GLY A 75 18.13 -14.42 0.92
CA GLY A 75 19.32 -14.56 0.07
C GLY A 75 18.99 -14.74 -1.41
N ILE A 76 17.72 -14.65 -1.82
CA ILE A 76 17.29 -14.83 -3.20
C ILE A 76 16.90 -13.48 -3.79
N PHE A 77 17.60 -13.08 -4.87
CA PHE A 77 17.32 -11.82 -5.56
C PHE A 77 16.22 -11.97 -6.60
N GLN A 78 15.19 -11.15 -6.49
CA GLN A 78 14.07 -11.05 -7.44
C GLN A 78 13.32 -9.73 -7.28
N LYS A 79 12.18 -9.55 -7.97
CA LYS A 79 11.31 -8.38 -7.77
C LYS A 79 10.84 -8.31 -6.32
N CYS A 80 10.97 -7.16 -5.68
CA CYS A 80 10.71 -7.00 -4.25
C CYS A 80 9.25 -7.34 -3.86
N ASN A 81 8.27 -7.16 -4.75
CA ASN A 81 6.88 -7.52 -4.48
C ASN A 81 6.65 -9.04 -4.28
N ALA A 82 7.63 -9.88 -4.63
CA ALA A 82 7.56 -11.31 -4.40
C ALA A 82 7.79 -11.71 -2.94
N ALA A 83 8.46 -10.86 -2.14
CA ALA A 83 8.73 -11.13 -0.73
C ALA A 83 7.43 -11.36 0.06
N TYR A 84 6.43 -10.49 -0.13
CA TYR A 84 5.13 -10.64 0.52
C TYR A 84 4.41 -11.93 0.12
N ALA A 85 4.48 -12.32 -1.14
CA ALA A 85 3.86 -13.56 -1.62
C ALA A 85 4.54 -14.83 -1.08
N LYS A 86 5.82 -14.75 -0.69
CA LYS A 86 6.59 -15.86 -0.14
C LYS A 86 6.32 -16.10 1.34
N GLY A 87 6.37 -15.06 2.16
CA GLY A 87 6.33 -15.17 3.62
C GLY A 87 5.54 -14.03 4.29
N GLY A 88 4.58 -13.42 3.58
CA GLY A 88 3.73 -12.39 4.15
C GLY A 88 4.47 -11.11 4.54
N PRO A 89 3.91 -10.35 5.49
CA PRO A 89 4.50 -9.09 5.94
C PRO A 89 5.87 -9.27 6.59
N GLU A 90 6.10 -10.37 7.30
CA GLU A 90 7.40 -10.65 7.95
C GLU A 90 8.53 -10.74 6.91
N GLN A 91 8.32 -11.49 5.84
CA GLN A 91 9.30 -11.62 4.76
C GLN A 91 9.50 -10.29 4.01
N ALA A 92 8.43 -9.53 3.78
CA ALA A 92 8.50 -8.23 3.13
C ALA A 92 9.24 -7.19 3.98
N ILE A 93 9.07 -7.22 5.30
CA ILE A 93 9.82 -6.37 6.24
C ILE A 93 11.30 -6.78 6.28
N SER A 94 11.60 -8.08 6.36
CA SER A 94 12.98 -8.58 6.32
C SER A 94 13.69 -8.11 5.06
N MET A 95 13.03 -8.22 3.89
CA MET A 95 13.54 -7.67 2.63
C MET A 95 13.88 -6.17 2.73
N LEU A 96 12.96 -5.35 3.26
CA LEU A 96 13.19 -3.91 3.41
C LEU A 96 14.34 -3.61 4.37
N ASN A 97 14.39 -4.31 5.50
CA ASN A 97 15.40 -4.14 6.52
C ASN A 97 16.81 -4.47 5.99
N VAL A 98 16.96 -5.59 5.30
CA VAL A 98 18.25 -6.04 4.76
C VAL A 98 18.76 -5.10 3.65
N ASN A 99 17.89 -4.72 2.70
CA ASN A 99 18.35 -3.96 1.54
C ASN A 99 18.48 -2.45 1.80
N LEU A 100 17.79 -1.91 2.81
CA LEU A 100 17.76 -0.47 3.09
C LEU A 100 18.46 -0.10 4.40
N ASP A 101 19.11 -1.07 5.06
CA ASP A 101 19.77 -0.88 6.37
C ASP A 101 18.82 -0.28 7.42
N LEU A 102 17.60 -0.85 7.53
CA LEU A 102 16.54 -0.38 8.43
C LEU A 102 16.24 -1.43 9.52
N ASN A 103 15.52 -1.00 10.53
CA ASN A 103 14.97 -1.86 11.58
C ASN A 103 13.47 -1.56 11.75
N ILE A 104 12.69 -1.90 10.73
CA ILE A 104 11.24 -1.74 10.72
C ILE A 104 10.65 -2.91 11.49
N THR A 105 9.76 -2.61 12.43
CA THR A 105 9.00 -3.58 13.23
C THR A 105 7.50 -3.39 13.12
N ASP A 106 7.07 -2.23 12.64
CA ASP A 106 5.65 -1.87 12.50
C ASP A 106 5.22 -1.89 11.04
N TYR A 107 4.03 -2.39 10.77
CA TYR A 107 3.48 -2.39 9.42
C TYR A 107 1.96 -2.25 9.39
N VAL A 108 1.47 -1.84 8.22
CA VAL A 108 0.04 -1.86 7.85
C VAL A 108 -0.08 -2.53 6.50
N THR A 109 -1.03 -3.45 6.37
CA THR A 109 -1.40 -4.04 5.08
C THR A 109 -2.83 -3.68 4.76
N VAL A 110 -3.06 -3.23 3.53
CA VAL A 110 -4.37 -2.87 3.01
C VAL A 110 -4.64 -3.58 1.68
N ASP A 111 -5.90 -3.84 1.42
CA ASP A 111 -6.44 -4.27 0.11
C ASP A 111 -7.48 -3.25 -0.38
N PHE A 112 -8.17 -3.56 -1.46
CA PHE A 112 -9.21 -2.69 -1.98
C PHE A 112 -10.35 -2.44 -0.98
N ASN A 113 -10.77 -3.46 -0.22
CA ASN A 113 -11.82 -3.29 0.79
C ASN A 113 -11.39 -2.31 1.86
N SER A 114 -10.17 -2.46 2.38
CA SER A 114 -9.61 -1.58 3.41
C SER A 114 -9.54 -0.11 2.96
N ILE A 115 -9.11 0.13 1.71
CA ILE A 115 -9.05 1.49 1.15
C ILE A 115 -10.46 2.07 0.94
N ILE A 116 -11.39 1.27 0.41
CA ILE A 116 -12.79 1.68 0.22
C ILE A 116 -13.40 2.10 1.57
N GLU A 117 -13.27 1.26 2.60
CA GLU A 117 -13.77 1.57 3.95
C GLU A 117 -13.11 2.82 4.53
N CYS A 118 -11.80 2.99 4.38
CA CYS A 118 -11.09 4.19 4.86
C CYS A 118 -11.63 5.46 4.20
N VAL A 119 -11.81 5.46 2.88
CA VAL A 119 -12.32 6.62 2.15
C VAL A 119 -13.76 6.93 2.57
N ASP A 120 -14.62 5.91 2.70
CA ASP A 120 -16.01 6.10 3.10
C ASP A 120 -16.12 6.61 4.54
N LEU A 121 -15.29 6.12 5.47
CA LEU A 121 -15.23 6.60 6.86
C LEU A 121 -14.77 8.06 6.97
N LEU A 122 -13.92 8.52 6.05
CA LEU A 122 -13.47 9.91 5.96
C LEU A 122 -14.49 10.84 5.27
N GLY A 123 -15.60 10.30 4.76
CA GLY A 123 -16.65 11.06 4.08
C GLY A 123 -16.38 11.23 2.58
N GLY A 124 -15.46 10.49 2.01
CA GLY A 124 -15.12 10.56 0.58
C GLY A 124 -13.91 11.44 0.27
N VAL A 125 -13.63 11.60 -1.01
CA VAL A 125 -12.53 12.43 -1.54
C VAL A 125 -13.08 13.38 -2.59
N ASP A 126 -12.88 14.69 -2.40
CA ASP A 126 -13.29 15.71 -3.36
C ASP A 126 -12.33 15.71 -4.55
N MET A 127 -12.87 15.50 -5.76
CA MET A 127 -12.12 15.40 -7.00
C MET A 127 -12.83 16.10 -8.13
N GLU A 128 -12.06 16.76 -9.00
CA GLU A 128 -12.52 17.22 -10.31
C GLU A 128 -12.24 16.13 -11.34
N ILE A 129 -13.28 15.65 -12.01
CA ILE A 129 -13.26 14.52 -12.94
C ILE A 129 -13.62 15.05 -14.33
N THR A 130 -12.86 14.66 -15.34
CA THR A 130 -13.17 14.92 -16.75
C THR A 130 -14.19 13.91 -17.31
N ASP A 131 -14.82 14.22 -18.45
CA ASP A 131 -15.75 13.28 -19.13
C ASP A 131 -15.05 11.96 -19.50
N ASP A 132 -13.81 12.05 -19.98
CA ASP A 132 -13.01 10.88 -20.35
C ASP A 132 -12.69 10.00 -19.13
N GLU A 133 -12.29 10.60 -18.01
CA GLU A 133 -12.05 9.89 -16.75
C GLU A 133 -13.33 9.24 -16.22
N ALA A 134 -14.47 9.92 -16.22
CA ALA A 134 -15.76 9.35 -15.82
C ALA A 134 -16.11 8.12 -16.66
N SER A 135 -15.87 8.18 -17.98
CA SER A 135 -16.06 7.05 -18.89
C SER A 135 -15.14 5.88 -18.55
N LEU A 136 -13.85 6.14 -18.31
CA LEU A 136 -12.85 5.12 -17.95
C LEU A 136 -13.14 4.47 -16.60
N MET A 137 -13.63 5.23 -15.62
CA MET A 137 -13.99 4.73 -14.29
C MET A 137 -15.08 3.66 -14.33
N THR A 138 -16.02 3.73 -15.29
CA THR A 138 -17.19 2.84 -15.36
C THR A 138 -16.81 1.35 -15.30
N GLY A 139 -15.77 0.94 -16.04
CA GLY A 139 -15.28 -0.44 -16.03
C GLY A 139 -14.71 -0.86 -14.68
N TYR A 140 -13.92 0.02 -14.07
CA TYR A 140 -13.28 -0.22 -12.77
C TYR A 140 -14.30 -0.23 -11.62
N ILE A 141 -15.30 0.67 -11.64
CA ILE A 141 -16.38 0.68 -10.64
C ILE A 141 -17.15 -0.64 -10.67
N ARG A 142 -17.50 -1.14 -11.87
CA ARG A 142 -18.18 -2.42 -12.01
C ARG A 142 -17.34 -3.57 -11.45
N GLU A 143 -16.06 -3.65 -11.83
CA GLU A 143 -15.15 -4.69 -11.35
C GLU A 143 -15.02 -4.65 -9.82
N LEU A 144 -14.85 -3.45 -9.23
CA LEU A 144 -14.74 -3.29 -7.79
C LEU A 144 -16.04 -3.64 -7.06
N ASN A 145 -17.21 -3.25 -7.59
CA ASN A 145 -18.50 -3.65 -7.04
C ASN A 145 -18.65 -5.19 -7.00
N GLU A 146 -18.27 -5.87 -8.09
CA GLU A 146 -18.30 -7.34 -8.16
C GLU A 146 -17.32 -7.98 -7.18
N LEU A 147 -16.10 -7.42 -7.07
CA LEU A 147 -15.05 -7.95 -6.21
C LEU A 147 -15.36 -7.76 -4.71
N THR A 148 -15.90 -6.61 -4.34
CA THR A 148 -16.06 -6.21 -2.93
C THR A 148 -17.49 -6.32 -2.40
N GLY A 149 -18.46 -6.60 -3.29
CA GLY A 149 -19.88 -6.64 -2.94
C GLY A 149 -20.55 -5.28 -2.75
N ASN A 150 -19.83 -4.19 -3.05
CA ASN A 150 -20.36 -2.82 -3.00
C ASN A 150 -21.30 -2.54 -4.16
N LYS A 151 -21.99 -1.38 -4.13
CA LYS A 151 -22.97 -0.95 -5.14
C LYS A 151 -22.81 0.54 -5.45
N ALA A 152 -21.58 0.97 -5.74
CA ALA A 152 -21.32 2.34 -6.14
C ALA A 152 -21.87 2.61 -7.54
N GLU A 153 -22.44 3.78 -7.75
CA GLU A 153 -22.95 4.22 -9.04
C GLU A 153 -21.83 4.73 -9.94
N ASN A 154 -22.02 4.58 -11.25
CA ASN A 154 -21.13 5.16 -12.24
C ASN A 154 -21.28 6.69 -12.30
N LEU A 155 -20.20 7.37 -12.61
CA LEU A 155 -20.27 8.78 -13.01
C LEU A 155 -20.66 8.86 -14.49
N THR A 156 -21.62 9.68 -14.82
CA THR A 156 -22.16 9.80 -16.18
C THR A 156 -21.50 10.88 -17.02
N GLN A 157 -20.78 11.81 -16.36
CA GLN A 157 -20.08 12.94 -16.98
C GLN A 157 -19.00 13.45 -16.04
N GLY A 158 -18.14 14.33 -16.55
CA GLY A 158 -17.18 15.07 -15.75
C GLY A 158 -17.86 16.08 -14.82
N GLY A 159 -17.13 16.54 -13.82
CA GLY A 159 -17.58 17.49 -12.82
C GLY A 159 -16.81 17.39 -11.52
N THR A 160 -17.23 18.17 -10.53
CA THR A 160 -16.67 18.09 -9.18
C THR A 160 -17.55 17.15 -8.34
N TYR A 161 -16.93 16.14 -7.76
CA TYR A 161 -17.59 15.08 -6.98
C TYR A 161 -16.87 14.84 -5.66
N THR A 162 -17.64 14.49 -4.63
CA THR A 162 -17.11 13.79 -3.47
C THR A 162 -17.18 12.28 -3.76
N LEU A 163 -16.08 11.69 -4.21
CA LEU A 163 -16.02 10.28 -4.58
C LEU A 163 -16.12 9.40 -3.34
N ASN A 164 -16.98 8.38 -3.37
CA ASN A 164 -16.96 7.32 -2.37
C ASN A 164 -15.74 6.39 -2.55
N GLY A 165 -15.52 5.46 -1.62
CA GLY A 165 -14.35 4.59 -1.64
C GLY A 165 -14.17 3.79 -2.92
N VAL A 166 -15.25 3.23 -3.49
CA VAL A 166 -15.21 2.49 -4.76
C VAL A 166 -14.82 3.41 -5.91
N GLN A 167 -15.44 4.59 -5.99
CA GLN A 167 -15.16 5.56 -7.05
C GLN A 167 -13.73 6.09 -6.95
N ALA A 168 -13.24 6.39 -5.74
CA ALA A 168 -11.86 6.82 -5.50
C ALA A 168 -10.85 5.74 -5.90
N CYS A 169 -11.09 4.49 -5.53
CA CYS A 169 -10.27 3.36 -5.98
C CYS A 169 -10.32 3.15 -7.49
N ALA A 170 -11.49 3.31 -8.12
CA ALA A 170 -11.63 3.20 -9.57
C ALA A 170 -10.84 4.29 -10.29
N TYR A 171 -10.89 5.53 -9.80
CA TYR A 171 -10.11 6.65 -10.32
C TYR A 171 -8.60 6.39 -10.23
N ALA A 172 -8.11 5.95 -9.08
CA ALA A 172 -6.70 5.65 -8.85
C ALA A 172 -6.17 4.51 -9.75
N ARG A 173 -7.04 3.70 -10.33
CA ARG A 173 -6.69 2.59 -11.23
C ARG A 173 -6.63 2.98 -12.71
N ILE A 174 -7.01 4.20 -13.10
CA ILE A 174 -6.92 4.67 -14.49
C ILE A 174 -5.46 4.64 -14.93
N ARG A 175 -5.19 4.01 -16.09
CA ARG A 175 -3.84 3.89 -16.68
C ARG A 175 -3.72 4.56 -18.05
N TYR A 176 -4.83 4.93 -18.65
CA TYR A 176 -4.91 5.50 -20.00
C TYR A 176 -5.78 6.74 -19.94
N GLY A 177 -5.40 7.84 -20.58
CA GLY A 177 -6.21 9.05 -20.68
C GLY A 177 -5.57 10.31 -20.08
N GLY A 178 -4.26 10.30 -19.84
CA GLY A 178 -3.48 11.47 -19.47
C GLY A 178 -2.59 11.94 -20.64
#